data_4bfebac163a7903fcd94da7d3d9b9f97
#
_entry.id   4bfebac163a7903fcd94da7d3d9b9f97
#
_cell.length_a   1.000
_cell.length_b   1.000
_cell.length_c   1.000
_cell.angle_alpha   90.00
_cell.angle_beta   90.00
_cell.angle_gamma   90.00
#
_symmetry.space_group_name_H-M   'P 1'
#
loop_
_entity.id
_entity.type
_entity.pdbx_description
1 polymer ?
#
loop_
_entity_poly.entity_id
_entity_poly.type
_entity_poly.pdbx_seq_one_letter_code
_entity_poly.pdbx_strand_id
1 'polypeptide(L)'
;MVKNGSHLDAETLAMLQNKAISITLPVVYTMVAIISIPGNFFSLWVLCWHIKPKTPSVIFMINLSITDLLLACCFPFQIFYHIQRNHWIFGKTLCSLVTVMFYSNMYSSILTMTCISIERYMGVVYPMKLIKWRRKRYALGACVIMWIFLLLAFYPLESTDLTYEVKELGIITCFDVLKWEMLPNFAAWVAFLLTLFVVLFLIPFIVTVGCYIGTIRKLIQTSSRYGNKQKTRSIYLAIIVLSVFITCFAPNNFILLAHMIVRLFYEGSLYPAYKLTLCLSCLNNCIDPFIYYFASKEFYQKFMQVFRPKVPLSDSLETRRESLFS
;
A
#
# COMPACT_ATOMS: atom_id res chain seq x y z
N MET A 1 -5.95 26.38 -2.36
CA MET A 1 -7.20 25.95 -3.01
C MET A 1 -7.69 27.03 -3.93
N VAL A 2 -8.10 26.70 -5.14
CA VAL A 2 -8.44 27.69 -6.16
C VAL A 2 -9.96 27.80 -6.27
N LYS A 3 -10.48 29.05 -6.29
CA LYS A 3 -11.88 29.35 -6.66
C LYS A 3 -11.98 29.41 -8.18
N ASN A 4 -13.11 29.00 -8.75
CA ASN A 4 -13.34 29.07 -10.20
C ASN A 4 -13.06 30.49 -10.73
N GLY A 5 -12.14 30.58 -11.72
CA GLY A 5 -11.78 31.85 -12.35
C GLY A 5 -10.70 32.71 -11.67
N SER A 6 -10.10 32.25 -10.54
CA SER A 6 -8.95 32.93 -9.95
C SER A 6 -7.65 32.49 -10.64
N HIS A 7 -6.71 33.43 -10.83
CA HIS A 7 -5.35 33.08 -11.24
C HIS A 7 -4.68 32.17 -10.21
N LEU A 8 -3.87 31.21 -10.69
CA LEU A 8 -3.06 30.39 -9.80
C LEU A 8 -1.99 31.24 -9.11
N ASP A 9 -1.72 30.94 -7.86
CA ASP A 9 -0.61 31.53 -7.12
C ASP A 9 0.74 31.12 -7.76
N ALA A 10 1.72 32.03 -7.70
CA ALA A 10 3.05 31.83 -8.28
C ALA A 10 3.73 30.55 -7.77
N GLU A 11 3.45 30.19 -6.52
CA GLU A 11 3.98 28.98 -5.90
C GLU A 11 3.43 27.69 -6.55
N THR A 12 2.12 27.65 -6.83
CA THR A 12 1.49 26.52 -7.54
C THR A 12 2.00 26.40 -8.98
N LEU A 13 2.20 27.54 -9.68
CA LEU A 13 2.78 27.55 -11.02
C LEU A 13 4.24 27.03 -11.00
N ALA A 14 5.07 27.52 -10.07
CA ALA A 14 6.45 27.07 -9.91
C ALA A 14 6.53 25.56 -9.60
N MET A 15 5.61 25.07 -8.80
CA MET A 15 5.47 23.66 -8.47
C MET A 15 5.17 22.80 -9.69
N LEU A 16 4.20 23.18 -10.52
CA LEU A 16 3.83 22.45 -11.75
C LEU A 16 4.97 22.44 -12.79
N GLN A 17 5.85 23.46 -12.75
CA GLN A 17 7.01 23.57 -13.63
C GLN A 17 8.28 22.91 -13.05
N ASN A 18 8.22 22.33 -11.86
CA ASN A 18 9.38 21.73 -11.21
C ASN A 18 9.87 20.50 -11.97
N LYS A 19 10.98 20.67 -12.70
CA LYS A 19 11.60 19.61 -13.52
C LYS A 19 12.02 18.39 -12.70
N ALA A 20 12.48 18.58 -11.45
CA ALA A 20 12.89 17.47 -10.61
C ALA A 20 11.72 16.54 -10.30
N ILE A 21 10.55 17.10 -9.98
CA ILE A 21 9.32 16.32 -9.72
C ILE A 21 8.86 15.61 -11.00
N SER A 22 8.80 16.34 -12.13
CA SER A 22 8.36 15.78 -13.42
C SER A 22 9.26 14.66 -13.96
N ILE A 23 10.52 14.57 -13.51
CA ILE A 23 11.44 13.49 -13.87
C ILE A 23 11.38 12.37 -12.81
N THR A 24 11.39 12.71 -11.53
CA THR A 24 11.47 11.72 -10.44
C THR A 24 10.22 10.85 -10.38
N LEU A 25 9.02 11.44 -10.51
CA LEU A 25 7.76 10.69 -10.39
C LEU A 25 7.62 9.58 -11.44
N PRO A 26 7.77 9.84 -12.77
CA PRO A 26 7.64 8.77 -13.75
C PRO A 26 8.73 7.70 -13.61
N VAL A 27 9.95 8.06 -13.21
CA VAL A 27 11.02 7.09 -12.95
C VAL A 27 10.63 6.16 -11.81
N VAL A 28 10.20 6.71 -10.66
CA VAL A 28 9.78 5.91 -9.51
C VAL A 28 8.58 5.04 -9.85
N TYR A 29 7.54 5.58 -10.50
CA TYR A 29 6.36 4.79 -10.88
C TYR A 29 6.69 3.68 -11.87
N THR A 30 7.63 3.90 -12.80
CA THR A 30 8.11 2.87 -13.72
C THR A 30 8.84 1.75 -12.97
N MET A 31 9.74 2.10 -12.06
CA MET A 31 10.45 1.12 -11.23
C MET A 31 9.49 0.31 -10.36
N VAL A 32 8.53 1.00 -9.72
CA VAL A 32 7.49 0.35 -8.91
C VAL A 32 6.65 -0.60 -9.77
N ALA A 33 6.22 -0.19 -10.96
CA ALA A 33 5.43 -1.03 -11.86
C ALA A 33 6.19 -2.30 -12.28
N ILE A 34 7.47 -2.17 -12.67
CA ILE A 34 8.31 -3.30 -13.11
C ILE A 34 8.49 -4.35 -12.00
N ILE A 35 8.57 -3.93 -10.73
CA ILE A 35 8.76 -4.84 -9.60
C ILE A 35 7.42 -5.34 -9.07
N SER A 36 6.44 -4.45 -8.90
CA SER A 36 5.16 -4.73 -8.27
C SER A 36 4.29 -5.67 -9.11
N ILE A 37 4.23 -5.49 -10.44
CA ILE A 37 3.36 -6.29 -11.30
C ILE A 37 3.74 -7.78 -11.23
N PRO A 38 4.98 -8.21 -11.55
CA PRO A 38 5.32 -9.62 -11.49
C PRO A 38 5.29 -10.17 -10.05
N GLY A 39 5.70 -9.37 -9.07
CA GLY A 39 5.74 -9.79 -7.66
C GLY A 39 4.34 -10.06 -7.11
N ASN A 40 3.39 -9.15 -7.29
CA ASN A 40 2.02 -9.30 -6.80
C ASN A 40 1.22 -10.32 -7.62
N PHE A 41 1.45 -10.42 -8.94
CA PHE A 41 0.84 -11.46 -9.77
C PHE A 41 1.27 -12.86 -9.31
N PHE A 42 2.56 -13.07 -9.10
CA PHE A 42 3.09 -14.33 -8.57
C PHE A 42 2.54 -14.62 -7.17
N SER A 43 2.51 -13.61 -6.29
CA SER A 43 1.96 -13.74 -4.94
C SER A 43 0.49 -14.14 -4.97
N LEU A 44 -0.32 -13.48 -5.79
CA LEU A 44 -1.73 -13.80 -5.95
C LEU A 44 -1.94 -15.23 -6.47
N TRP A 45 -1.14 -15.65 -7.47
CA TRP A 45 -1.17 -17.00 -7.99
C TRP A 45 -0.86 -18.05 -6.90
N VAL A 46 0.21 -17.87 -6.13
CA VAL A 46 0.57 -18.78 -5.02
C VAL A 46 -0.49 -18.77 -3.92
N LEU A 47 -0.92 -17.60 -3.49
CA LEU A 47 -1.91 -17.44 -2.43
C LEU A 47 -3.28 -18.04 -2.79
N CYS A 48 -3.71 -17.91 -4.04
CA CYS A 48 -5.01 -18.42 -4.49
C CYS A 48 -5.02 -19.91 -4.75
N TRP A 49 -4.00 -20.45 -5.40
CA TRP A 49 -4.04 -21.84 -5.88
C TRP A 49 -3.24 -22.84 -5.04
N HIS A 50 -2.13 -22.39 -4.41
CA HIS A 50 -1.20 -23.31 -3.77
C HIS A 50 -1.31 -23.36 -2.24
N ILE A 51 -1.83 -22.31 -1.58
CA ILE A 51 -1.96 -22.30 -0.14
C ILE A 51 -3.35 -22.73 0.30
N LYS A 52 -3.43 -23.84 1.02
CA LYS A 52 -4.67 -24.38 1.62
C LYS A 52 -4.33 -24.95 3.01
N PRO A 53 -5.16 -24.72 4.06
CA PRO A 53 -6.42 -23.93 4.06
C PRO A 53 -6.17 -22.42 4.03
N LYS A 54 -7.17 -21.64 3.59
CA LYS A 54 -7.12 -20.16 3.60
C LYS A 54 -7.25 -19.66 5.03
N THR A 55 -6.17 -19.17 5.61
CA THR A 55 -6.18 -18.49 6.91
C THR A 55 -6.61 -17.03 6.75
N PRO A 56 -7.00 -16.32 7.82
CA PRO A 56 -7.27 -14.88 7.76
C PRO A 56 -6.12 -14.08 7.16
N SER A 57 -4.89 -14.33 7.58
CA SER A 57 -3.70 -13.65 7.01
C SER A 57 -3.58 -13.86 5.50
N VAL A 58 -3.85 -15.07 4.99
CA VAL A 58 -3.83 -15.36 3.54
C VAL A 58 -4.88 -14.53 2.81
N ILE A 59 -6.07 -14.36 3.38
CA ILE A 59 -7.15 -13.54 2.78
C ILE A 59 -6.71 -12.06 2.71
N PHE A 60 -6.13 -11.53 3.77
CA PHE A 60 -5.61 -10.17 3.81
C PHE A 60 -4.44 -9.96 2.81
N MET A 61 -3.54 -10.94 2.67
CA MET A 61 -2.48 -10.91 1.66
C MET A 61 -3.02 -10.94 0.23
N ILE A 62 -4.09 -11.72 -0.03
CA ILE A 62 -4.79 -11.73 -1.33
C ILE A 62 -5.38 -10.33 -1.61
N ASN A 63 -6.03 -9.72 -0.61
CA ASN A 63 -6.56 -8.36 -0.75
C ASN A 63 -5.45 -7.35 -1.12
N LEU A 64 -4.31 -7.37 -0.41
CA LEU A 64 -3.17 -6.49 -0.73
C LEU A 64 -2.67 -6.71 -2.16
N SER A 65 -2.43 -7.97 -2.57
CA SER A 65 -1.94 -8.25 -3.92
C SER A 65 -2.91 -7.80 -5.02
N ILE A 66 -4.23 -7.91 -4.78
CA ILE A 66 -5.25 -7.42 -5.73
C ILE A 66 -5.18 -5.90 -5.83
N THR A 67 -5.14 -5.19 -4.70
CA THR A 67 -5.11 -3.72 -4.69
C THR A 67 -3.84 -3.16 -5.32
N ASP A 68 -2.71 -3.82 -5.12
CA ASP A 68 -1.42 -3.45 -5.72
C ASP A 68 -1.43 -3.62 -7.24
N LEU A 69 -2.04 -4.70 -7.73
CA LEU A 69 -2.21 -4.91 -9.18
C LEU A 69 -3.18 -3.89 -9.79
N LEU A 70 -4.25 -3.53 -9.09
CA LEU A 70 -5.18 -2.49 -9.54
C LEU A 70 -4.49 -1.13 -9.63
N LEU A 71 -3.68 -0.75 -8.63
CA LEU A 71 -2.88 0.47 -8.71
C LEU A 71 -1.86 0.40 -9.85
N ALA A 72 -1.24 -0.75 -10.07
CA ALA A 72 -0.26 -0.94 -11.14
C ALA A 72 -0.86 -0.66 -12.53
N CYS A 73 -2.15 -0.93 -12.74
CA CYS A 73 -2.88 -0.56 -13.96
C CYS A 73 -3.03 0.97 -14.13
N CYS A 74 -2.91 1.75 -13.06
CA CYS A 74 -2.99 3.21 -13.10
C CYS A 74 -1.64 3.88 -13.41
N PHE A 75 -0.51 3.19 -13.17
CA PHE A 75 0.82 3.77 -13.40
C PHE A 75 1.08 4.25 -14.83
N PRO A 76 0.69 3.56 -15.91
CA PRO A 76 0.92 4.04 -17.26
C PRO A 76 0.34 5.45 -17.51
N PHE A 77 -0.85 5.72 -16.96
CA PHE A 77 -1.51 7.03 -17.08
C PHE A 77 -0.77 8.11 -16.29
N GLN A 78 -0.32 7.79 -15.08
CA GLN A 78 0.46 8.71 -14.24
C GLN A 78 1.85 8.98 -14.83
N ILE A 79 2.52 7.96 -15.36
CA ILE A 79 3.81 8.09 -16.05
C ILE A 79 3.67 9.01 -17.25
N PHE A 80 2.68 8.76 -18.11
CA PHE A 80 2.42 9.59 -19.29
C PHE A 80 2.12 11.04 -18.91
N TYR A 81 1.27 11.25 -17.88
CA TYR A 81 0.92 12.58 -17.38
C TYR A 81 2.17 13.40 -16.99
N HIS A 82 3.09 12.81 -16.23
CA HIS A 82 4.30 13.51 -15.80
C HIS A 82 5.32 13.71 -16.93
N ILE A 83 5.44 12.76 -17.89
CA ILE A 83 6.27 12.91 -19.09
C ILE A 83 5.76 14.07 -19.95
N GLN A 84 4.44 14.24 -20.07
CA GLN A 84 3.81 15.35 -20.77
C GLN A 84 3.80 16.66 -19.95
N ARG A 85 4.73 16.82 -19.02
CA ARG A 85 4.86 18.00 -18.15
C ARG A 85 3.57 18.36 -17.42
N ASN A 86 2.96 17.38 -16.80
CA ASN A 86 1.72 17.46 -16.03
C ASN A 86 0.50 17.87 -16.91
N HIS A 87 0.46 17.41 -18.16
CA HIS A 87 -0.69 17.60 -19.05
C HIS A 87 -1.51 16.29 -19.13
N TRP A 88 -2.75 16.37 -18.63
CA TRP A 88 -3.69 15.25 -18.59
C TRP A 88 -4.63 15.26 -19.80
N ILE A 89 -4.52 14.25 -20.66
CA ILE A 89 -5.31 14.15 -21.90
C ILE A 89 -6.43 13.11 -21.84
N PHE A 90 -6.53 12.33 -20.76
CA PHE A 90 -7.40 11.16 -20.70
C PHE A 90 -8.82 11.46 -20.21
N GLY A 91 -9.18 12.72 -20.03
CA GLY A 91 -10.52 13.14 -19.62
C GLY A 91 -10.78 13.05 -18.11
N LYS A 92 -11.95 13.56 -17.71
CA LYS A 92 -12.33 13.77 -16.30
C LYS A 92 -12.53 12.45 -15.55
N THR A 93 -13.27 11.51 -16.16
CA THR A 93 -13.64 10.23 -15.54
C THR A 93 -12.41 9.40 -15.20
N LEU A 94 -11.44 9.31 -16.11
CA LEU A 94 -10.22 8.55 -15.86
C LEU A 94 -9.33 9.24 -14.82
N CYS A 95 -9.33 10.58 -14.76
CA CYS A 95 -8.66 11.32 -13.71
C CYS A 95 -9.22 10.97 -12.32
N SER A 96 -10.54 11.00 -12.15
CA SER A 96 -11.17 10.61 -10.87
C SER A 96 -10.90 9.15 -10.53
N LEU A 97 -11.04 8.24 -11.49
CA LEU A 97 -10.77 6.82 -11.28
C LEU A 97 -9.33 6.55 -10.82
N VAL A 98 -8.35 7.08 -11.54
CA VAL A 98 -6.92 6.91 -11.21
C VAL A 98 -6.60 7.50 -9.84
N THR A 99 -7.15 8.67 -9.52
CA THR A 99 -6.96 9.32 -8.22
C THR A 99 -7.55 8.48 -7.08
N VAL A 100 -8.80 8.05 -7.22
CA VAL A 100 -9.47 7.21 -6.22
C VAL A 100 -8.74 5.89 -6.02
N MET A 101 -8.30 5.23 -7.10
CA MET A 101 -7.53 3.99 -7.03
C MET A 101 -6.21 4.18 -6.27
N PHE A 102 -5.53 5.29 -6.49
CA PHE A 102 -4.26 5.61 -5.84
C PHE A 102 -4.41 5.73 -4.31
N TYR A 103 -5.38 6.54 -3.86
CA TYR A 103 -5.64 6.71 -2.43
C TYR A 103 -6.27 5.47 -1.80
N SER A 104 -7.18 4.79 -2.51
CA SER A 104 -7.79 3.55 -2.03
C SER A 104 -6.75 2.45 -1.83
N ASN A 105 -5.76 2.30 -2.72
CA ASN A 105 -4.66 1.35 -2.51
C ASN A 105 -3.89 1.71 -1.23
N MET A 106 -3.47 2.95 -1.05
CA MET A 106 -2.71 3.38 0.12
C MET A 106 -3.45 3.08 1.42
N TYR A 107 -4.71 3.51 1.54
CA TYR A 107 -5.48 3.32 2.78
C TYR A 107 -5.97 1.88 2.97
N SER A 108 -6.28 1.15 1.88
CA SER A 108 -6.54 -0.29 1.92
C SER A 108 -5.33 -1.05 2.46
N SER A 109 -4.13 -0.69 2.05
CA SER A 109 -2.89 -1.30 2.54
C SER A 109 -2.68 -1.02 4.03
N ILE A 110 -2.87 0.23 4.49
CA ILE A 110 -2.80 0.59 5.91
C ILE A 110 -3.78 -0.24 6.75
N LEU A 111 -5.06 -0.27 6.35
CA LEU A 111 -6.10 -1.00 7.08
C LEU A 111 -5.89 -2.51 7.06
N THR A 112 -5.48 -3.06 5.92
CA THR A 112 -5.21 -4.50 5.79
C THR A 112 -3.99 -4.92 6.61
N MET A 113 -2.91 -4.14 6.61
CA MET A 113 -1.74 -4.40 7.47
C MET A 113 -2.10 -4.29 8.95
N THR A 114 -3.02 -3.38 9.31
CA THR A 114 -3.57 -3.30 10.68
C THR A 114 -4.32 -4.57 11.04
N CYS A 115 -5.18 -5.09 10.17
CA CYS A 115 -5.87 -6.37 10.39
C CYS A 115 -4.89 -7.54 10.56
N ILE A 116 -3.84 -7.59 9.74
CA ILE A 116 -2.77 -8.61 9.85
C ILE A 116 -2.03 -8.46 11.19
N SER A 117 -1.72 -7.24 11.64
CA SER A 117 -1.04 -7.01 12.92
C SER A 117 -1.88 -7.47 14.11
N ILE A 118 -3.18 -7.20 14.09
CA ILE A 118 -4.14 -7.67 15.10
C ILE A 118 -4.21 -9.20 15.09
N GLU A 119 -4.33 -9.83 13.93
CA GLU A 119 -4.41 -11.28 13.79
C GLU A 119 -3.16 -11.96 14.33
N ARG A 120 -1.98 -11.43 14.03
CA ARG A 120 -0.69 -11.92 14.56
C ARG A 120 -0.60 -11.72 16.07
N TYR A 121 -0.94 -10.55 16.58
CA TYR A 121 -0.96 -10.28 18.03
C TYR A 121 -1.86 -11.24 18.76
N MET A 122 -3.10 -11.43 18.30
CA MET A 122 -4.04 -12.39 18.89
C MET A 122 -3.49 -13.82 18.85
N GLY A 123 -2.83 -14.21 17.75
CA GLY A 123 -2.26 -15.54 17.60
C GLY A 123 -1.08 -15.84 18.53
N VAL A 124 -0.29 -14.81 18.88
CA VAL A 124 0.89 -14.95 19.74
C VAL A 124 0.55 -14.76 21.22
N VAL A 125 -0.29 -13.76 21.54
CA VAL A 125 -0.57 -13.38 22.94
C VAL A 125 -1.73 -14.18 23.54
N TYR A 126 -2.76 -14.49 22.71
CA TYR A 126 -3.99 -15.18 23.16
C TYR A 126 -4.33 -16.41 22.30
N PRO A 127 -3.42 -17.41 22.15
CA PRO A 127 -3.57 -18.48 21.17
C PRO A 127 -4.83 -19.34 21.38
N MET A 128 -5.27 -19.51 22.63
CA MET A 128 -6.41 -20.39 22.99
C MET A 128 -7.75 -19.64 23.06
N LYS A 129 -7.75 -18.36 23.48
CA LYS A 129 -8.99 -17.62 23.77
C LYS A 129 -9.73 -17.14 22.54
N LEU A 130 -9.04 -16.87 21.43
CA LEU A 130 -9.57 -16.17 20.27
C LEU A 130 -9.60 -17.00 18.98
N ILE A 131 -9.54 -18.34 19.08
CA ILE A 131 -9.62 -19.25 17.92
C ILE A 131 -10.90 -19.01 17.09
N LYS A 132 -12.03 -18.69 17.74
CA LYS A 132 -13.30 -18.42 17.06
C LYS A 132 -13.25 -17.19 16.15
N TRP A 133 -12.46 -16.18 16.49
CA TRP A 133 -12.30 -14.93 15.72
C TRP A 133 -11.34 -15.08 14.53
N ARG A 134 -10.49 -16.11 14.54
CA ARG A 134 -9.54 -16.41 13.44
C ARG A 134 -10.15 -17.24 12.31
N ARG A 135 -11.44 -17.06 12.03
CA ARG A 135 -12.13 -17.75 10.93
C ARG A 135 -12.06 -16.90 9.66
N LYS A 136 -11.86 -17.57 8.50
CA LYS A 136 -11.79 -16.95 7.18
C LYS A 136 -12.97 -15.99 6.85
N ARG A 137 -14.16 -16.31 7.34
CA ARG A 137 -15.38 -15.50 7.11
C ARG A 137 -15.27 -14.09 7.72
N TYR A 138 -14.61 -13.94 8.87
CA TYR A 138 -14.43 -12.62 9.49
C TYR A 138 -13.40 -11.78 8.72
N ALA A 139 -12.35 -12.39 8.17
CA ALA A 139 -11.39 -11.70 7.32
C ALA A 139 -12.04 -11.22 6.00
N LEU A 140 -12.87 -12.06 5.37
CA LEU A 140 -13.64 -11.67 4.19
C LEU A 140 -14.60 -10.52 4.51
N GLY A 141 -15.36 -10.62 5.62
CA GLY A 141 -16.25 -9.55 6.07
C GLY A 141 -15.50 -8.25 6.34
N ALA A 142 -14.33 -8.31 6.99
CA ALA A 142 -13.48 -7.15 7.22
C ALA A 142 -13.02 -6.49 5.91
N CYS A 143 -12.59 -7.27 4.92
CA CYS A 143 -12.22 -6.74 3.60
C CYS A 143 -13.42 -6.04 2.91
N VAL A 144 -14.61 -6.66 2.93
CA VAL A 144 -15.81 -6.06 2.32
C VAL A 144 -16.19 -4.75 3.01
N ILE A 145 -16.24 -4.74 4.35
CA ILE A 145 -16.56 -3.53 5.13
C ILE A 145 -15.53 -2.43 4.86
N MET A 146 -14.26 -2.78 4.82
CA MET A 146 -13.17 -1.86 4.51
C MET A 146 -13.36 -1.20 3.14
N TRP A 147 -13.67 -1.98 2.09
CA TRP A 147 -13.88 -1.44 0.75
C TRP A 147 -15.11 -0.55 0.66
N ILE A 148 -16.24 -0.94 1.28
CA ILE A 148 -17.43 -0.09 1.37
C ILE A 148 -17.08 1.23 2.05
N PHE A 149 -16.34 1.17 3.16
CA PHE A 149 -15.94 2.37 3.90
C PHE A 149 -15.01 3.28 3.06
N LEU A 150 -14.04 2.72 2.33
CA LEU A 150 -13.14 3.49 1.48
C LEU A 150 -13.89 4.17 0.32
N LEU A 151 -14.80 3.47 -0.36
CA LEU A 151 -15.61 4.05 -1.44
C LEU A 151 -16.48 5.20 -0.91
N LEU A 152 -17.09 5.05 0.26
CA LEU A 152 -17.84 6.14 0.88
C LEU A 152 -16.95 7.33 1.28
N ALA A 153 -15.76 7.07 1.82
CA ALA A 153 -14.81 8.11 2.20
C ALA A 153 -14.27 8.89 0.98
N PHE A 154 -14.11 8.22 -0.16
CA PHE A 154 -13.62 8.85 -1.40
C PHE A 154 -14.71 9.32 -2.34
N TYR A 155 -15.99 9.19 -1.97
CA TYR A 155 -17.12 9.67 -2.75
C TYR A 155 -16.96 11.12 -3.25
N PRO A 156 -16.42 12.08 -2.45
CA PRO A 156 -16.17 13.45 -2.94
C PRO A 156 -15.19 13.51 -4.12
N LEU A 157 -14.20 12.60 -4.19
CA LEU A 157 -13.26 12.52 -5.31
C LEU A 157 -13.89 11.87 -6.55
N GLU A 158 -14.86 10.97 -6.36
CA GLU A 158 -15.57 10.30 -7.45
C GLU A 158 -16.61 11.22 -8.10
N SER A 159 -17.31 12.02 -7.28
CA SER A 159 -18.45 12.83 -7.70
C SER A 159 -18.06 14.18 -8.31
N THR A 160 -16.80 14.60 -8.18
CA THR A 160 -16.35 15.92 -8.64
C THR A 160 -15.37 15.83 -9.79
N ASP A 161 -15.32 16.89 -10.62
CA ASP A 161 -14.32 17.02 -11.67
C ASP A 161 -12.97 17.42 -11.06
N LEU A 162 -12.03 16.48 -11.04
CA LEU A 162 -10.69 16.66 -10.51
C LEU A 162 -9.69 17.27 -11.52
N THR A 163 -10.12 17.49 -12.76
CA THR A 163 -9.28 18.15 -13.76
C THR A 163 -9.34 19.66 -13.61
N TYR A 164 -8.22 20.35 -13.82
CA TYR A 164 -8.15 21.81 -13.80
C TYR A 164 -7.32 22.32 -14.99
N GLU A 165 -7.89 23.26 -15.76
CA GLU A 165 -7.20 23.91 -16.86
C GLU A 165 -6.35 25.09 -16.32
N VAL A 166 -5.04 24.96 -16.47
CA VAL A 166 -4.06 25.99 -16.11
C VAL A 166 -3.79 26.83 -17.37
N LYS A 167 -4.51 27.94 -17.50
CA LYS A 167 -4.45 28.80 -18.71
C LYS A 167 -3.06 29.38 -18.95
N GLU A 168 -2.33 29.71 -17.89
CA GLU A 168 -0.99 30.27 -17.91
C GLU A 168 0.05 29.32 -18.54
N LEU A 169 -0.19 28.01 -18.43
CA LEU A 169 0.70 26.97 -18.96
C LEU A 169 0.13 26.22 -20.16
N GLY A 170 -1.15 26.44 -20.49
CA GLY A 170 -1.84 25.70 -21.55
C GLY A 170 -1.97 24.20 -21.28
N ILE A 171 -2.03 23.79 -20.02
CA ILE A 171 -2.12 22.38 -19.61
C ILE A 171 -3.40 22.11 -18.82
N ILE A 172 -3.84 20.85 -18.84
CA ILE A 172 -4.90 20.36 -17.96
C ILE A 172 -4.24 19.47 -16.90
N THR A 173 -4.42 19.79 -15.63
CA THR A 173 -3.89 18.98 -14.51
C THR A 173 -4.94 17.99 -14.02
N CYS A 174 -4.48 16.89 -13.40
CA CYS A 174 -5.33 15.91 -12.73
C CYS A 174 -5.01 15.86 -11.24
N PHE A 175 -5.89 16.39 -10.41
CA PHE A 175 -5.82 16.43 -8.94
C PHE A 175 -4.64 17.21 -8.34
N ASP A 176 -3.81 17.87 -9.14
CA ASP A 176 -2.69 18.67 -8.63
C ASP A 176 -3.14 20.07 -8.16
N VAL A 177 -4.27 20.52 -8.64
CA VAL A 177 -4.91 21.79 -8.23
C VAL A 177 -6.25 21.47 -7.57
N LEU A 178 -6.32 21.62 -6.24
CA LEU A 178 -7.53 21.38 -5.47
C LEU A 178 -8.50 22.54 -5.62
N LYS A 179 -9.70 22.23 -6.12
CA LYS A 179 -10.81 23.18 -6.21
C LYS A 179 -11.52 23.31 -4.88
N TRP A 180 -11.78 24.54 -4.42
CA TRP A 180 -12.54 24.78 -3.19
C TRP A 180 -13.95 24.18 -3.25
N GLU A 181 -14.56 24.22 -4.43
CA GLU A 181 -15.94 23.78 -4.68
C GLU A 181 -16.12 22.25 -4.69
N MET A 182 -15.05 21.47 -4.55
CA MET A 182 -15.12 19.99 -4.43
C MET A 182 -15.93 19.57 -3.21
N LEU A 183 -15.91 20.36 -2.14
CA LEU A 183 -16.72 20.15 -0.95
C LEU A 183 -17.59 21.37 -0.67
N PRO A 184 -18.80 21.19 -0.11
CA PRO A 184 -19.82 22.25 -0.03
C PRO A 184 -19.44 23.42 0.90
N ASN A 185 -18.59 23.18 1.89
CA ASN A 185 -18.19 24.19 2.86
C ASN A 185 -16.88 23.83 3.60
N PHE A 186 -16.36 24.77 4.37
CA PHE A 186 -15.15 24.56 5.19
C PHE A 186 -15.26 23.41 6.19
N ALA A 187 -16.42 23.25 6.82
CA ALA A 187 -16.64 22.15 7.76
C ALA A 187 -16.55 20.78 7.09
N ALA A 188 -17.05 20.64 5.86
CA ALA A 188 -16.93 19.42 5.07
C ALA A 188 -15.46 19.14 4.71
N TRP A 189 -14.67 20.14 4.40
CA TRP A 189 -13.22 20.00 4.19
C TRP A 189 -12.50 19.50 5.44
N VAL A 190 -12.79 20.11 6.59
CA VAL A 190 -12.23 19.67 7.88
C VAL A 190 -12.63 18.25 8.20
N ALA A 191 -13.92 17.89 8.04
CA ALA A 191 -14.41 16.55 8.29
C ALA A 191 -13.74 15.51 7.36
N PHE A 192 -13.59 15.81 6.08
CA PHE A 192 -12.92 14.96 5.11
C PHE A 192 -11.46 14.71 5.51
N LEU A 193 -10.71 15.76 5.84
CA LEU A 193 -9.32 15.65 6.26
C LEU A 193 -9.14 14.91 7.59
N LEU A 194 -10.02 15.16 8.56
CA LEU A 194 -10.01 14.42 9.82
C LEU A 194 -10.31 12.94 9.59
N THR A 195 -11.23 12.60 8.68
CA THR A 195 -11.50 11.22 8.31
C THR A 195 -10.26 10.55 7.72
N LEU A 196 -9.60 11.19 6.75
CA LEU A 196 -8.39 10.65 6.13
C LEU A 196 -7.26 10.48 7.16
N PHE A 197 -6.99 11.51 7.96
CA PHE A 197 -5.86 11.48 8.87
C PHE A 197 -6.13 10.67 10.14
N VAL A 198 -7.26 10.90 10.83
CA VAL A 198 -7.53 10.24 12.13
C VAL A 198 -8.05 8.83 11.94
N VAL A 199 -9.08 8.65 11.12
CA VAL A 199 -9.79 7.36 11.01
C VAL A 199 -9.05 6.39 10.10
N LEU A 200 -8.56 6.86 8.95
CA LEU A 200 -7.91 5.98 7.96
C LEU A 200 -6.40 5.80 8.19
N PHE A 201 -5.76 6.69 8.97
CA PHE A 201 -4.32 6.57 9.23
C PHE A 201 -3.98 6.51 10.72
N LEU A 202 -4.27 7.52 11.54
CA LEU A 202 -3.74 7.63 12.90
C LEU A 202 -4.19 6.49 13.81
N ILE A 203 -5.48 6.16 13.82
CA ILE A 203 -6.01 5.03 14.61
C ILE A 203 -5.41 3.71 14.14
N PRO A 204 -5.45 3.33 12.85
CA PRO A 204 -4.76 2.15 12.33
C PRO A 204 -3.27 2.12 12.65
N PHE A 205 -2.59 3.27 12.55
CA PHE A 205 -1.16 3.39 12.86
C PHE A 205 -0.87 3.03 14.32
N ILE A 206 -1.58 3.64 15.27
CA ILE A 206 -1.41 3.36 16.71
C ILE A 206 -1.69 1.89 17.03
N VAL A 207 -2.77 1.33 16.45
CA VAL A 207 -3.13 -0.08 16.64
C VAL A 207 -2.04 -1.00 16.09
N THR A 208 -1.54 -0.73 14.88
CA THR A 208 -0.49 -1.53 14.23
C THR A 208 0.80 -1.52 15.06
N VAL A 209 1.27 -0.33 15.44
CA VAL A 209 2.47 -0.17 16.28
C VAL A 209 2.30 -0.91 17.61
N GLY A 210 1.16 -0.72 18.29
CA GLY A 210 0.85 -1.39 19.56
C GLY A 210 0.83 -2.92 19.44
N CYS A 211 0.18 -3.45 18.40
CA CYS A 211 0.11 -4.89 18.15
C CYS A 211 1.49 -5.48 17.85
N TYR A 212 2.32 -4.86 17.02
CA TYR A 212 3.66 -5.35 16.74
C TYR A 212 4.59 -5.27 17.95
N ILE A 213 4.57 -4.17 18.71
CA ILE A 213 5.35 -4.05 19.95
C ILE A 213 4.92 -5.14 20.95
N GLY A 214 3.62 -5.35 21.16
CA GLY A 214 3.10 -6.39 22.03
C GLY A 214 3.51 -7.80 21.58
N THR A 215 3.45 -8.08 20.28
CA THR A 215 3.88 -9.34 19.68
C THR A 215 5.38 -9.59 19.91
N ILE A 216 6.22 -8.59 19.62
CA ILE A 216 7.68 -8.66 19.79
C ILE A 216 8.03 -8.91 21.25
N ARG A 217 7.45 -8.13 22.20
CA ARG A 217 7.67 -8.32 23.64
C ARG A 217 7.32 -9.73 24.10
N LYS A 218 6.17 -10.25 23.67
CA LYS A 218 5.74 -11.61 24.02
C LYS A 218 6.66 -12.67 23.44
N LEU A 219 7.10 -12.53 22.20
CA LEU A 219 8.04 -13.46 21.56
C LEU A 219 9.39 -13.45 22.26
N ILE A 220 9.95 -12.28 22.62
CA ILE A 220 11.21 -12.17 23.37
C ILE A 220 11.10 -12.87 24.74
N GLN A 221 10.06 -12.58 25.52
CA GLN A 221 9.83 -13.23 26.83
C GLN A 221 9.76 -14.75 26.73
N THR A 222 9.16 -15.27 25.64
CA THR A 222 9.00 -16.71 25.46
C THR A 222 10.25 -17.35 24.81
N SER A 223 11.04 -16.59 24.04
CA SER A 223 12.28 -17.05 23.41
C SER A 223 13.42 -17.22 24.42
N SER A 224 13.51 -16.33 25.41
CA SER A 224 14.51 -16.39 26.49
C SER A 224 14.47 -17.72 27.27
N ARG A 225 13.29 -18.38 27.30
CA ARG A 225 13.14 -19.67 28.00
C ARG A 225 13.52 -20.90 27.18
N TYR A 226 13.55 -20.85 25.85
CA TYR A 226 13.64 -22.04 24.98
C TYR A 226 14.49 -21.91 23.72
N GLY A 227 15.29 -20.87 23.54
CA GLY A 227 16.32 -20.73 22.46
C GLY A 227 15.88 -21.15 21.04
N ASN A 228 14.67 -20.77 20.57
CA ASN A 228 14.10 -21.31 19.33
C ASN A 228 14.36 -20.37 18.12
N LYS A 229 15.19 -20.82 17.15
CA LYS A 229 15.50 -20.11 15.89
C LYS A 229 14.24 -19.62 15.14
N GLN A 230 13.13 -20.34 15.24
CA GLN A 230 11.89 -19.96 14.58
C GLN A 230 11.24 -18.71 15.20
N LYS A 231 11.31 -18.55 16.53
CA LYS A 231 10.80 -17.37 17.23
C LYS A 231 11.64 -16.14 16.92
N THR A 232 12.95 -16.30 16.87
CA THR A 232 13.88 -15.24 16.47
C THR A 232 13.56 -14.73 15.06
N ARG A 233 13.33 -15.62 14.10
CA ARG A 233 12.89 -15.25 12.73
C ARG A 233 11.57 -14.47 12.76
N SER A 234 10.60 -14.87 13.58
CA SER A 234 9.31 -14.15 13.72
C SER A 234 9.47 -12.76 14.31
N ILE A 235 10.42 -12.55 15.22
CA ILE A 235 10.73 -11.23 15.78
C ILE A 235 11.32 -10.32 14.69
N TYR A 236 12.33 -10.78 13.95
CA TYR A 236 12.92 -10.00 12.86
C TYR A 236 11.88 -9.63 11.79
N LEU A 237 11.01 -10.58 11.44
CA LEU A 237 9.94 -10.31 10.50
C LEU A 237 8.97 -9.22 11.01
N ALA A 238 8.58 -9.29 12.27
CA ALA A 238 7.70 -8.29 12.88
C ALA A 238 8.35 -6.88 12.88
N ILE A 239 9.66 -6.80 13.15
CA ILE A 239 10.42 -5.56 13.10
C ILE A 239 10.48 -5.02 11.67
N ILE A 240 10.78 -5.86 10.68
CA ILE A 240 10.84 -5.45 9.27
C ILE A 240 9.49 -4.90 8.81
N VAL A 241 8.40 -5.63 9.05
CA VAL A 241 7.05 -5.20 8.63
C VAL A 241 6.65 -3.89 9.30
N LEU A 242 6.95 -3.73 10.60
CA LEU A 242 6.68 -2.49 11.31
C LEU A 242 7.51 -1.33 10.75
N SER A 243 8.79 -1.56 10.47
CA SER A 243 9.67 -0.52 9.89
C SER A 243 9.19 -0.10 8.50
N VAL A 244 8.82 -1.05 7.64
CA VAL A 244 8.25 -0.78 6.31
C VAL A 244 6.95 0.01 6.43
N PHE A 245 6.04 -0.42 7.31
CA PHE A 245 4.77 0.27 7.55
C PHE A 245 4.99 1.73 7.96
N ILE A 246 5.87 1.99 8.91
CA ILE A 246 6.18 3.36 9.37
C ILE A 246 6.82 4.16 8.24
N THR A 247 7.83 3.62 7.56
CA THR A 247 8.59 4.35 6.53
C THR A 247 7.73 4.67 5.29
N CYS A 248 6.87 3.74 4.87
CA CYS A 248 6.05 3.93 3.68
C CYS A 248 4.85 4.84 3.92
N PHE A 249 4.19 4.76 5.08
CA PHE A 249 2.90 5.44 5.25
C PHE A 249 2.94 6.66 6.16
N ALA A 250 3.79 6.69 7.20
CA ALA A 250 3.79 7.82 8.13
C ALA A 250 4.23 9.13 7.47
N PRO A 251 5.34 9.21 6.70
CA PRO A 251 5.77 10.47 6.11
C PRO A 251 4.69 11.10 5.23
N ASN A 252 4.07 10.31 4.34
CA ASN A 252 3.05 10.82 3.45
C ASN A 252 1.83 11.38 4.18
N ASN A 253 1.32 10.67 5.18
CA ASN A 253 0.11 11.09 5.89
C ASN A 253 0.35 12.32 6.78
N PHE A 254 1.52 12.42 7.43
CA PHE A 254 1.88 13.62 8.21
C PHE A 254 2.14 14.82 7.30
N ILE A 255 2.83 14.64 6.18
CA ILE A 255 3.05 15.72 5.20
C ILE A 255 1.73 16.14 4.53
N LEU A 256 0.82 15.20 4.23
CA LEU A 256 -0.52 15.52 3.72
C LEU A 256 -1.27 16.41 4.70
N LEU A 257 -1.30 16.06 6.00
CA LEU A 257 -1.93 16.88 7.02
C LEU A 257 -1.28 18.27 7.10
N ALA A 258 0.05 18.32 7.16
CA ALA A 258 0.78 19.59 7.20
C ALA A 258 0.52 20.44 5.95
N HIS A 259 0.54 19.83 4.75
CA HIS A 259 0.22 20.51 3.49
C HIS A 259 -1.18 21.13 3.51
N MET A 260 -2.16 20.37 4.00
CA MET A 260 -3.54 20.85 4.06
C MET A 260 -3.71 21.97 5.12
N ILE A 261 -3.05 21.88 6.27
CA ILE A 261 -3.05 22.96 7.27
C ILE A 261 -2.42 24.23 6.67
N VAL A 262 -1.24 24.10 6.07
CA VAL A 262 -0.55 25.24 5.44
C VAL A 262 -1.41 25.85 4.33
N ARG A 263 -2.09 25.02 3.54
CA ARG A 263 -2.96 25.48 2.45
C ARG A 263 -4.24 26.17 2.94
N LEU A 264 -4.80 25.73 4.08
CA LEU A 264 -6.04 26.28 4.61
C LEU A 264 -5.83 27.57 5.41
N PHE A 265 -4.70 27.68 6.14
CA PHE A 265 -4.50 28.76 7.12
C PHE A 265 -3.37 29.74 6.76
N TYR A 266 -2.38 29.32 5.92
CA TYR A 266 -1.17 30.11 5.67
C TYR A 266 -0.93 30.42 4.19
N GLU A 267 -1.87 30.05 3.28
CA GLU A 267 -1.78 30.25 1.82
C GLU A 267 -0.51 29.68 1.15
N GLY A 268 0.26 28.88 1.88
CA GLY A 268 1.47 28.22 1.39
C GLY A 268 1.22 26.83 0.80
N SER A 269 2.30 26.13 0.36
CA SER A 269 2.21 24.79 -0.20
C SER A 269 3.40 23.91 0.17
N LEU A 270 3.13 22.69 0.66
CA LEU A 270 4.12 21.63 0.85
C LEU A 270 4.00 20.54 -0.23
N TYR A 271 3.43 20.89 -1.37
CA TYR A 271 3.11 19.94 -2.43
C TYR A 271 4.32 19.13 -2.94
N PRO A 272 5.52 19.69 -3.17
CA PRO A 272 6.68 18.89 -3.58
C PRO A 272 7.02 17.79 -2.57
N ALA A 273 7.03 18.12 -1.28
CA ALA A 273 7.26 17.15 -0.21
C ALA A 273 6.15 16.08 -0.16
N TYR A 274 4.90 16.50 -0.33
CA TYR A 274 3.76 15.59 -0.40
C TYR A 274 3.88 14.60 -1.57
N LYS A 275 4.19 15.05 -2.78
CA LYS A 275 4.37 14.17 -3.95
C LYS A 275 5.54 13.20 -3.77
N LEU A 276 6.66 13.63 -3.20
CA LEU A 276 7.80 12.76 -2.93
C LEU A 276 7.47 11.70 -1.87
N THR A 277 6.77 12.09 -0.80
CA THR A 277 6.36 11.12 0.23
C THR A 277 5.26 10.18 -0.26
N LEU A 278 4.43 10.59 -1.22
CA LEU A 278 3.48 9.71 -1.90
C LEU A 278 4.20 8.58 -2.66
N CYS A 279 5.37 8.85 -3.25
CA CYS A 279 6.21 7.82 -3.85
C CYS A 279 6.69 6.78 -2.84
N LEU A 280 6.97 7.17 -1.59
CA LEU A 280 7.32 6.21 -0.53
C LEU A 280 6.17 5.24 -0.25
N SER A 281 4.92 5.73 -0.26
CA SER A 281 3.76 4.85 -0.11
C SER A 281 3.66 3.81 -1.23
N CYS A 282 4.00 4.19 -2.47
CA CYS A 282 4.00 3.26 -3.60
C CYS A 282 5.09 2.18 -3.50
N LEU A 283 6.20 2.44 -2.80
CA LEU A 283 7.24 1.43 -2.58
C LEU A 283 6.73 0.23 -1.78
N ASN A 284 5.69 0.41 -0.95
CA ASN A 284 5.04 -0.70 -0.25
C ASN A 284 4.61 -1.81 -1.21
N ASN A 285 4.05 -1.46 -2.37
CA ASN A 285 3.59 -2.43 -3.38
C ASN A 285 4.72 -3.33 -3.92
N CYS A 286 5.96 -2.83 -3.88
CA CYS A 286 7.14 -3.62 -4.24
C CYS A 286 7.58 -4.56 -3.11
N ILE A 287 7.35 -4.14 -1.86
CA ILE A 287 7.86 -4.84 -0.66
C ILE A 287 6.90 -5.93 -0.22
N ASP A 288 5.60 -5.78 -0.42
CA ASP A 288 4.56 -6.73 0.00
C ASP A 288 4.82 -8.18 -0.43
N PRO A 289 5.20 -8.50 -1.69
CA PRO A 289 5.53 -9.86 -2.09
C PRO A 289 6.68 -10.47 -1.28
N PHE A 290 7.68 -9.66 -0.92
CA PHE A 290 8.80 -10.13 -0.09
C PHE A 290 8.37 -10.36 1.35
N ILE A 291 7.49 -9.51 1.90
CA ILE A 291 6.91 -9.74 3.23
C ILE A 291 6.19 -11.09 3.26
N TYR A 292 5.40 -11.45 2.23
CA TYR A 292 4.72 -12.74 2.15
C TYR A 292 5.69 -13.92 2.08
N TYR A 293 6.77 -13.77 1.29
CA TYR A 293 7.84 -14.75 1.18
C TYR A 293 8.47 -15.09 2.55
N PHE A 294 8.74 -14.07 3.36
CA PHE A 294 9.32 -14.28 4.68
C PHE A 294 8.29 -14.68 5.74
N ALA A 295 7.04 -14.27 5.59
CA ALA A 295 5.97 -14.47 6.58
C ALA A 295 5.37 -15.87 6.58
N SER A 296 5.28 -16.52 5.41
CA SER A 296 4.64 -17.84 5.25
C SER A 296 5.65 -18.89 4.84
N LYS A 297 5.78 -19.96 5.67
CA LYS A 297 6.62 -21.11 5.31
C LYS A 297 6.14 -21.79 4.02
N GLU A 298 4.83 -21.87 3.85
CA GLU A 298 4.22 -22.49 2.66
C GLU A 298 4.51 -21.66 1.43
N PHE A 299 4.43 -20.33 1.52
CA PHE A 299 4.78 -19.44 0.43
C PHE A 299 6.27 -19.57 0.06
N TYR A 300 7.16 -19.59 1.06
CA TYR A 300 8.59 -19.81 0.88
C TYR A 300 8.88 -21.13 0.15
N GLN A 301 8.27 -22.23 0.62
CA GLN A 301 8.47 -23.55 0.01
C GLN A 301 8.01 -23.60 -1.46
N LYS A 302 6.86 -22.99 -1.76
CA LYS A 302 6.34 -22.90 -3.12
C LYS A 302 7.21 -22.02 -4.01
N PHE A 303 7.66 -20.89 -3.52
CA PHE A 303 8.62 -20.05 -4.23
C PHE A 303 9.88 -20.84 -4.60
N MET A 304 10.47 -21.53 -3.63
CA MET A 304 11.66 -22.34 -3.86
C MET A 304 11.41 -23.51 -4.81
N GLN A 305 10.21 -24.11 -4.83
CA GLN A 305 9.87 -25.16 -5.79
C GLN A 305 9.75 -24.65 -7.23
N VAL A 306 9.27 -23.42 -7.42
CA VAL A 306 9.10 -22.80 -8.75
C VAL A 306 10.45 -22.35 -9.31
N PHE A 307 11.31 -21.74 -8.46
CA PHE A 307 12.56 -21.14 -8.90
C PHE A 307 13.80 -22.03 -8.72
N ARG A 308 13.71 -23.15 -7.98
CA ARG A 308 14.77 -24.18 -8.07
C ARG A 308 14.55 -25.00 -9.33
N PRO A 309 15.51 -25.03 -10.28
CA PRO A 309 15.47 -26.01 -11.35
C PRO A 309 15.43 -27.40 -10.68
N LYS A 310 14.49 -28.24 -11.11
CA LYS A 310 14.54 -29.66 -10.83
C LYS A 310 15.90 -30.12 -11.38
N VAL A 311 16.89 -30.28 -10.52
CA VAL A 311 18.05 -31.07 -10.87
C VAL A 311 17.47 -32.46 -11.16
N PRO A 312 17.55 -32.96 -12.41
CA PRO A 312 17.15 -34.35 -12.67
C PRO A 312 17.96 -35.18 -11.68
N LEU A 313 17.27 -35.99 -10.86
CA LEU A 313 17.96 -37.04 -10.14
C LEU A 313 18.59 -37.88 -11.28
N SER A 314 19.88 -37.69 -11.48
CA SER A 314 20.59 -38.45 -12.49
C SER A 314 20.54 -39.90 -12.02
N ASP A 315 20.36 -40.79 -12.98
CA ASP A 315 20.38 -42.27 -12.90
C ASP A 315 21.57 -42.87 -12.14
N SER A 316 22.40 -42.03 -11.50
CA SER A 316 23.61 -42.43 -10.76
C SER A 316 23.34 -43.22 -9.46
N LEU A 317 22.09 -43.28 -8.99
CA LEU A 317 21.74 -44.11 -7.82
C LEU A 317 21.18 -45.48 -8.21
N GLU A 318 20.61 -45.66 -9.39
CA GLU A 318 20.21 -46.98 -9.85
C GLU A 318 21.43 -47.83 -10.30
N THR A 319 22.38 -47.20 -10.98
CA THR A 319 23.62 -47.90 -11.41
C THR A 319 24.49 -48.31 -10.23
N ARG A 320 24.41 -47.64 -9.10
CA ARG A 320 25.16 -48.02 -7.89
C ARG A 320 24.47 -49.14 -7.08
N ARG A 321 23.19 -49.36 -7.32
CA ARG A 321 22.42 -50.44 -6.68
C ARG A 321 22.62 -51.79 -7.40
N GLU A 322 22.75 -51.75 -8.71
CA GLU A 322 23.01 -52.95 -9.51
C GLU A 322 24.46 -53.46 -9.37
N SER A 323 25.43 -52.59 -9.13
CA SER A 323 26.83 -52.97 -8.91
C SER A 323 27.12 -53.50 -7.50
N LEU A 324 26.16 -53.51 -6.58
CA LEU A 324 26.27 -54.09 -5.23
C LEU A 324 25.60 -55.49 -5.11
N PHE A 325 24.97 -55.96 -6.20
CA PHE A 325 24.31 -57.27 -6.23
C PHE A 325 24.80 -58.16 -7.40
N SER A 326 25.87 -57.79 -8.07
CA SER A 326 26.69 -58.64 -8.92
C SER A 326 28.03 -58.91 -8.26
#